data_a7f2591667103017292aac076bb0bd98
#
_entry.id   a7f2591667103017292aac076bb0bd98
#
_cell.length_a   1.000
_cell.length_b   1.000
_cell.length_c   1.000
_cell.angle_alpha   90.00
_cell.angle_beta   90.00
_cell.angle_gamma   90.00
#
_symmetry.space_group_name_H-M   'P 1'
#
loop_
_entity.id
_entity.type
_entity.pdbx_description
1 polymer ?
#
loop_
_entity_poly.entity_id
_entity_poly.type
_entity_poly.pdbx_seq_one_letter_code
_entity_poly.pdbx_strand_id
1 'polypeptide(L)'
;MAKKKFERTKPHLNVGTIGHVDHGKTTLTSAITKHLAKKGLADFMAFDAIDNAPEEKERGVTINIAHVEYQTEKRHYAHVDCPGHADYIKNMISGAAHMDGTVLVVAASDGPMPQTREHILLARQVQVPYVVVYLNKVDLVDDPELLDLVELEVRELLTEYEFPGDDIPVIRGSALKALESEDSDSEDVKSIWELLDAIDNYIPEPERDLDKPFLMPVGDVFSISGRGTVVTGKVDRGIIKTGEEVEIVGIRPTFNTVCTGVEMFRKTLDEGRAGEDIGVLLRGVKRDEVERGQVVAKPGTITPHTKFKAQVYVLTKEEGGRHTPFFSGYRPQFYFRTTDVTGVATLSEGVEMVMPGDNVEMEVQLITPIAMEEQLRFAIREGGRTVGAGVVSQILE
;
A
#
# COMPACT_ATOMS: atom_id res chain seq x y z
N MET A 1 3.98 21.65 23.98
CA MET A 1 4.26 20.42 24.76
C MET A 1 5.32 19.64 24.01
N ALA A 2 6.29 19.02 24.70
CA ALA A 2 7.24 18.11 24.04
C ALA A 2 6.48 16.87 23.52
N LYS A 3 6.75 16.45 22.25
CA LYS A 3 6.16 15.24 21.72
C LYS A 3 6.66 14.03 22.52
N LYS A 4 5.82 13.01 22.67
CA LYS A 4 6.23 11.74 23.27
C LYS A 4 7.26 11.07 22.34
N LYS A 5 8.23 10.38 22.93
CA LYS A 5 9.19 9.55 22.19
C LYS A 5 8.54 8.20 21.89
N PHE A 6 8.74 7.69 20.68
CA PHE A 6 8.32 6.35 20.30
C PHE A 6 9.31 5.32 20.86
N GLU A 7 8.83 4.28 21.51
CA GLU A 7 9.64 3.19 22.04
C GLU A 7 9.36 1.89 21.26
N ARG A 8 10.36 1.30 20.65
CA ARG A 8 10.27 0.02 19.92
C ARG A 8 10.29 -1.14 20.91
N THR A 9 9.14 -1.48 21.46
CA THR A 9 8.99 -2.59 22.42
C THR A 9 8.56 -3.90 21.78
N LYS A 10 8.05 -3.85 20.54
CA LYS A 10 7.51 -4.98 19.80
C LYS A 10 7.95 -4.94 18.33
N PRO A 11 7.98 -6.09 17.63
CA PRO A 11 8.15 -6.11 16.17
C PRO A 11 7.09 -5.27 15.47
N HIS A 12 7.50 -4.58 14.41
CA HIS A 12 6.63 -3.69 13.65
C HIS A 12 6.20 -4.31 12.32
N LEU A 13 4.88 -4.31 12.06
CA LEU A 13 4.28 -4.73 10.81
C LEU A 13 3.41 -3.63 10.22
N ASN A 14 3.42 -3.56 8.88
CA ASN A 14 2.47 -2.77 8.11
C ASN A 14 1.41 -3.70 7.55
N VAL A 15 0.18 -3.51 7.95
CA VAL A 15 -0.99 -4.22 7.41
C VAL A 15 -1.97 -3.22 6.85
N GLY A 16 -2.93 -3.65 6.06
CA GLY A 16 -3.97 -2.74 5.63
C GLY A 16 -5.20 -3.47 5.14
N THR A 17 -6.28 -2.72 4.95
CA THR A 17 -7.55 -3.21 4.42
C THR A 17 -7.67 -2.91 2.94
N ILE A 18 -8.01 -3.93 2.15
CA ILE A 18 -8.35 -3.85 0.74
C ILE A 18 -9.71 -4.51 0.47
N GLY A 19 -10.31 -4.23 -0.65
CA GLY A 19 -11.62 -4.81 -1.04
C GLY A 19 -12.54 -3.77 -1.66
N HIS A 20 -13.69 -4.21 -2.11
CA HIS A 20 -14.66 -3.38 -2.82
C HIS A 20 -15.16 -2.19 -1.98
N VAL A 21 -15.66 -1.14 -2.65
CA VAL A 21 -16.38 -0.05 -1.98
C VAL A 21 -17.59 -0.63 -1.20
N ASP A 22 -17.92 -0.03 -0.07
CA ASP A 22 -19.03 -0.43 0.82
C ASP A 22 -18.93 -1.84 1.44
N HIS A 23 -17.83 -2.57 1.26
CA HIS A 23 -17.61 -3.85 1.95
C HIS A 23 -17.22 -3.69 3.44
N GLY A 24 -17.04 -2.45 3.93
CA GLY A 24 -16.87 -2.14 5.36
C GLY A 24 -15.43 -2.13 5.86
N LYS A 25 -14.45 -1.79 5.00
CA LYS A 25 -13.02 -1.67 5.35
C LYS A 25 -12.78 -0.69 6.50
N THR A 26 -13.21 0.55 6.32
CA THR A 26 -13.06 1.62 7.33
C THR A 26 -13.84 1.32 8.60
N THR A 27 -15.03 0.69 8.49
CA THR A 27 -15.79 0.22 9.65
C THR A 27 -15.02 -0.83 10.44
N LEU A 28 -14.38 -1.79 9.74
CA LEU A 28 -13.54 -2.82 10.37
C LEU A 28 -12.34 -2.19 11.09
N THR A 29 -11.65 -1.24 10.45
CA THR A 29 -10.53 -0.50 11.03
C THR A 29 -10.96 0.24 12.30
N SER A 30 -12.12 0.89 12.27
CA SER A 30 -12.71 1.56 13.44
C SER A 30 -13.06 0.58 14.56
N ALA A 31 -13.65 -0.59 14.24
CA ALA A 31 -13.96 -1.64 15.22
C ALA A 31 -12.70 -2.20 15.89
N ILE A 32 -11.64 -2.46 15.12
CA ILE A 32 -10.34 -2.90 15.64
C ILE A 32 -9.81 -1.91 16.67
N THR A 33 -9.75 -0.61 16.30
CA THR A 33 -9.22 0.42 17.21
C THR A 33 -10.09 0.59 18.46
N LYS A 34 -11.43 0.48 18.36
CA LYS A 34 -12.34 0.56 19.51
C LYS A 34 -12.04 -0.52 20.54
N HIS A 35 -11.94 -1.77 20.10
CA HIS A 35 -11.75 -2.90 21.02
C HIS A 35 -10.33 -2.96 21.58
N LEU A 36 -9.33 -2.59 20.82
CA LEU A 36 -7.95 -2.44 21.31
C LEU A 36 -7.80 -1.27 22.29
N ALA A 37 -8.51 -0.15 22.07
CA ALA A 37 -8.52 0.97 23.00
C ALA A 37 -9.06 0.60 24.37
N LYS A 38 -10.08 -0.28 24.48
CA LYS A 38 -10.57 -0.80 25.76
C LYS A 38 -9.49 -1.55 26.55
N LYS A 39 -8.46 -2.08 25.86
CA LYS A 39 -7.28 -2.74 26.48
C LYS A 39 -6.06 -1.82 26.61
N GLY A 40 -6.16 -0.54 26.19
CA GLY A 40 -5.04 0.40 26.22
C GLY A 40 -3.97 0.11 25.15
N LEU A 41 -4.32 -0.63 24.09
CA LEU A 41 -3.44 -1.05 23.00
C LEU A 41 -3.59 -0.20 21.73
N ALA A 42 -4.53 0.72 21.70
CA ALA A 42 -4.74 1.70 20.62
C ALA A 42 -5.38 2.98 21.17
N ASP A 43 -5.34 4.05 20.35
CA ASP A 43 -6.28 5.16 20.49
C ASP A 43 -7.49 4.86 19.59
N PHE A 44 -8.70 5.01 20.11
CA PHE A 44 -9.92 4.78 19.32
C PHE A 44 -10.00 5.80 18.17
N MET A 45 -10.18 5.30 16.96
CA MET A 45 -10.41 6.07 15.74
C MET A 45 -11.84 5.82 15.25
N ALA A 46 -12.71 6.79 15.42
CA ALA A 46 -14.07 6.73 14.87
C ALA A 46 -14.02 6.77 13.33
N PHE A 47 -15.04 6.22 12.68
CA PHE A 47 -15.17 6.20 11.22
C PHE A 47 -14.90 7.57 10.59
N ASP A 48 -15.56 8.64 11.07
CA ASP A 48 -15.40 10.02 10.59
C ASP A 48 -14.03 10.65 10.88
N ALA A 49 -13.24 10.03 11.75
CA ALA A 49 -11.87 10.45 12.03
C ALA A 49 -10.85 9.77 11.11
N ILE A 50 -11.18 8.60 10.58
CA ILE A 50 -10.42 7.89 9.55
C ILE A 50 -10.72 8.56 8.21
N ASP A 51 -11.96 8.61 7.76
CA ASP A 51 -12.44 9.32 6.57
C ASP A 51 -12.72 10.79 6.93
N ASN A 52 -11.67 11.61 6.99
CA ASN A 52 -11.81 12.96 7.54
C ASN A 52 -11.90 14.08 6.50
N ALA A 53 -11.57 13.82 5.24
CA ALA A 53 -11.64 14.83 4.19
C ALA A 53 -13.10 15.25 3.91
N PRO A 54 -13.37 16.53 3.60
CA PRO A 54 -14.73 16.99 3.31
C PRO A 54 -15.40 16.19 2.20
N GLU A 55 -14.66 15.83 1.15
CA GLU A 55 -15.16 15.04 0.01
C GLU A 55 -15.46 13.58 0.40
N GLU A 56 -14.72 12.99 1.33
CA GLU A 56 -14.97 11.65 1.86
C GLU A 56 -16.29 11.61 2.63
N LYS A 57 -16.52 12.64 3.46
CA LYS A 57 -17.76 12.78 4.24
C LYS A 57 -18.99 13.04 3.37
N GLU A 58 -18.83 13.81 2.30
CA GLU A 58 -19.91 14.13 1.35
C GLU A 58 -20.31 12.91 0.52
N ARG A 59 -19.32 12.14 0.07
CA ARG A 59 -19.52 10.98 -0.81
C ARG A 59 -19.72 9.66 -0.06
N GLY A 60 -19.35 9.59 1.22
CA GLY A 60 -19.39 8.38 2.02
C GLY A 60 -18.41 7.30 1.59
N VAL A 61 -17.30 7.70 0.93
CA VAL A 61 -16.29 6.77 0.41
C VAL A 61 -14.89 7.24 0.79
N THR A 62 -14.00 6.32 1.14
CA THR A 62 -12.59 6.61 1.39
C THR A 62 -11.91 7.00 0.09
N ILE A 63 -11.27 8.15 0.06
CA ILE A 63 -10.52 8.71 -1.08
C ILE A 63 -9.02 8.61 -0.83
N ASN A 64 -8.58 9.07 0.33
CA ASN A 64 -7.19 9.09 0.73
C ASN A 64 -6.83 7.86 1.55
N ILE A 65 -5.54 7.55 1.59
CA ILE A 65 -5.01 6.54 2.49
C ILE A 65 -5.05 7.09 3.91
N ALA A 66 -5.62 6.33 4.85
CA ALA A 66 -5.53 6.65 6.25
C ALA A 66 -4.57 5.69 6.97
N HIS A 67 -3.73 6.24 7.84
CA HIS A 67 -2.78 5.46 8.63
C HIS A 67 -3.23 5.44 10.09
N VAL A 68 -3.43 4.25 10.63
CA VAL A 68 -3.90 4.01 11.98
C VAL A 68 -2.88 3.18 12.75
N GLU A 69 -2.56 3.59 13.97
CA GLU A 69 -1.61 2.89 14.85
C GLU A 69 -2.34 2.07 15.90
N TYR A 70 -1.95 0.81 16.06
CA TYR A 70 -2.39 -0.01 17.18
C TYR A 70 -1.37 -1.11 17.53
N GLN A 71 -1.61 -1.80 18.62
CA GLN A 71 -0.79 -2.91 19.08
C GLN A 71 -1.66 -4.12 19.46
N THR A 72 -1.11 -5.31 19.26
CA THR A 72 -1.55 -6.51 19.95
C THR A 72 -0.58 -6.79 21.11
N GLU A 73 -0.73 -7.90 21.81
CA GLU A 73 0.25 -8.31 22.82
C GLU A 73 1.60 -8.66 22.17
N LYS A 74 1.59 -9.15 20.93
CA LYS A 74 2.77 -9.63 20.20
C LYS A 74 3.46 -8.56 19.39
N ARG A 75 2.71 -7.64 18.75
CA ARG A 75 3.21 -6.78 17.68
C ARG A 75 2.68 -5.35 17.75
N HIS A 76 3.42 -4.45 17.11
CA HIS A 76 3.00 -3.08 16.79
C HIS A 76 2.63 -2.98 15.31
N TYR A 77 1.50 -2.35 15.00
CA TYR A 77 0.95 -2.25 13.65
C TYR A 77 0.82 -0.80 13.18
N ALA A 78 1.27 -0.55 11.95
CA ALA A 78 0.79 0.52 11.12
C ALA A 78 -0.30 -0.06 10.20
N HIS A 79 -1.52 0.38 10.36
CA HIS A 79 -2.65 -0.07 9.55
C HIS A 79 -2.99 0.97 8.50
N VAL A 80 -3.01 0.56 7.26
CA VAL A 80 -3.28 1.38 6.08
C VAL A 80 -4.71 1.10 5.62
N ASP A 81 -5.62 2.03 5.83
CA ASP A 81 -6.97 1.92 5.28
C ASP A 81 -6.99 2.44 3.85
N CYS A 82 -7.25 1.54 2.89
CA CYS A 82 -7.20 1.84 1.46
C CYS A 82 -8.56 2.18 0.90
N PRO A 83 -8.64 3.14 -0.06
CA PRO A 83 -9.87 3.40 -0.79
C PRO A 83 -10.33 2.17 -1.57
N GLY A 84 -11.66 2.00 -1.66
CA GLY A 84 -12.28 0.88 -2.40
C GLY A 84 -12.68 1.22 -3.82
N HIS A 85 -12.84 2.52 -4.15
CA HIS A 85 -13.39 2.96 -5.42
C HIS A 85 -12.33 3.00 -6.54
N ALA A 86 -12.71 2.59 -7.76
CA ALA A 86 -11.82 2.51 -8.92
C ALA A 86 -11.13 3.84 -9.26
N ASP A 87 -11.78 4.99 -9.04
CA ASP A 87 -11.19 6.31 -9.29
C ASP A 87 -9.97 6.61 -8.42
N TYR A 88 -9.84 5.94 -7.26
CA TYR A 88 -8.77 6.15 -6.28
C TYR A 88 -7.73 5.04 -6.25
N ILE A 89 -7.69 4.22 -7.29
CA ILE A 89 -6.80 3.06 -7.40
C ILE A 89 -5.31 3.44 -7.25
N LYS A 90 -4.91 4.65 -7.64
CA LYS A 90 -3.55 5.16 -7.43
C LYS A 90 -3.18 5.22 -5.95
N ASN A 91 -4.10 5.67 -5.12
CA ASN A 91 -3.92 5.72 -3.67
C ASN A 91 -3.88 4.30 -3.09
N MET A 92 -4.76 3.40 -3.58
CA MET A 92 -4.73 1.99 -3.20
C MET A 92 -3.37 1.34 -3.52
N ILE A 93 -2.83 1.52 -4.73
CA ILE A 93 -1.51 0.97 -5.11
C ILE A 93 -0.41 1.49 -4.18
N SER A 94 -0.41 2.80 -3.90
CA SER A 94 0.58 3.40 -2.99
C SER A 94 0.45 2.84 -1.57
N GLY A 95 -0.77 2.66 -1.07
CA GLY A 95 -1.01 2.04 0.24
C GLY A 95 -0.57 0.59 0.28
N ALA A 96 -0.99 -0.21 -0.71
CA ALA A 96 -0.67 -1.62 -0.79
C ALA A 96 0.85 -1.89 -0.88
N ALA A 97 1.60 -1.05 -1.59
CA ALA A 97 3.06 -1.17 -1.67
C ALA A 97 3.76 -1.04 -0.31
N HIS A 98 3.09 -0.48 0.68
CA HIS A 98 3.60 -0.34 2.04
C HIS A 98 3.29 -1.52 2.95
N MET A 99 2.45 -2.48 2.53
CA MET A 99 1.97 -3.56 3.39
C MET A 99 2.91 -4.76 3.42
N ASP A 100 3.07 -5.34 4.59
CA ASP A 100 3.73 -6.64 4.81
C ASP A 100 2.71 -7.79 4.73
N GLY A 101 1.43 -7.47 4.84
CA GLY A 101 0.28 -8.31 4.63
C GLY A 101 -0.99 -7.48 4.57
N THR A 102 -2.07 -8.05 4.06
CA THR A 102 -3.34 -7.31 3.89
C THR A 102 -4.53 -8.11 4.41
N VAL A 103 -5.56 -7.39 4.85
CA VAL A 103 -6.88 -7.93 5.15
C VAL A 103 -7.80 -7.65 3.96
N LEU A 104 -8.18 -8.69 3.26
CA LEU A 104 -9.18 -8.61 2.21
C LEU A 104 -10.57 -8.63 2.83
N VAL A 105 -11.31 -7.54 2.71
CA VAL A 105 -12.66 -7.41 3.25
C VAL A 105 -13.67 -7.65 2.14
N VAL A 106 -14.49 -8.69 2.31
CA VAL A 106 -15.56 -9.07 1.37
C VAL A 106 -16.89 -9.10 2.12
N ALA A 107 -17.91 -8.42 1.61
CA ALA A 107 -19.25 -8.51 2.18
C ALA A 107 -19.88 -9.88 1.80
N ALA A 108 -20.34 -10.62 2.79
CA ALA A 108 -20.95 -11.94 2.57
C ALA A 108 -22.24 -11.87 1.73
N SER A 109 -22.95 -10.72 1.79
CA SER A 109 -24.17 -10.49 0.99
C SER A 109 -23.90 -10.33 -0.50
N ASP A 110 -22.69 -9.85 -0.87
CA ASP A 110 -22.37 -9.43 -2.24
C ASP A 110 -21.36 -10.35 -2.92
N GLY A 111 -20.56 -11.08 -2.12
CA GLY A 111 -19.43 -11.87 -2.62
C GLY A 111 -18.31 -11.04 -3.22
N PRO A 112 -17.37 -11.67 -3.94
CA PRO A 112 -16.29 -10.98 -4.63
C PRO A 112 -16.80 -10.11 -5.79
N MET A 113 -16.61 -8.79 -5.68
CA MET A 113 -17.01 -7.78 -6.64
C MET A 113 -15.86 -7.40 -7.58
N PRO A 114 -16.08 -6.67 -8.70
CA PRO A 114 -15.02 -6.35 -9.66
C PRO A 114 -13.79 -5.68 -9.04
N GLN A 115 -13.98 -4.76 -8.09
CA GLN A 115 -12.84 -4.11 -7.41
C GLN A 115 -12.13 -5.04 -6.43
N THR A 116 -12.81 -6.07 -5.91
CA THR A 116 -12.17 -7.13 -5.11
C THR A 116 -11.09 -7.82 -5.96
N ARG A 117 -11.43 -8.22 -7.19
CA ARG A 117 -10.50 -8.82 -8.16
C ARG A 117 -9.34 -7.89 -8.49
N GLU A 118 -9.63 -6.63 -8.81
CA GLU A 118 -8.62 -5.62 -9.10
C GLU A 118 -7.66 -5.40 -7.92
N HIS A 119 -8.16 -5.33 -6.69
CA HIS A 119 -7.35 -5.13 -5.49
C HIS A 119 -6.44 -6.34 -5.20
N ILE A 120 -6.92 -7.56 -5.40
CA ILE A 120 -6.09 -8.78 -5.26
C ILE A 120 -4.98 -8.79 -6.29
N LEU A 121 -5.31 -8.51 -7.56
CA LEU A 121 -4.33 -8.39 -8.64
C LEU A 121 -3.26 -7.35 -8.32
N LEU A 122 -3.66 -6.15 -7.88
CA LEU A 122 -2.74 -5.08 -7.54
C LEU A 122 -1.88 -5.42 -6.32
N ALA A 123 -2.45 -6.02 -5.28
CA ALA A 123 -1.70 -6.50 -4.12
C ALA A 123 -0.61 -7.51 -4.55
N ARG A 124 -0.96 -8.41 -5.48
CA ARG A 124 0.01 -9.35 -6.06
C ARG A 124 1.12 -8.65 -6.84
N GLN A 125 0.78 -7.64 -7.64
CA GLN A 125 1.74 -6.87 -8.44
C GLN A 125 2.71 -6.06 -7.59
N VAL A 126 2.23 -5.42 -6.51
CA VAL A 126 3.09 -4.70 -5.56
C VAL A 126 3.72 -5.61 -4.52
N GLN A 127 3.54 -6.93 -4.68
CA GLN A 127 4.16 -7.98 -3.86
C GLN A 127 3.77 -7.98 -2.39
N VAL A 128 2.51 -7.68 -2.07
CA VAL A 128 1.99 -8.01 -0.74
C VAL A 128 2.04 -9.53 -0.56
N PRO A 129 2.84 -10.05 0.37
CA PRO A 129 3.12 -11.49 0.40
C PRO A 129 2.03 -12.32 1.08
N TYR A 130 1.23 -11.70 1.96
CA TYR A 130 0.26 -12.39 2.79
C TYR A 130 -1.10 -11.72 2.76
N VAL A 131 -2.16 -12.53 2.69
CA VAL A 131 -3.56 -12.10 2.73
C VAL A 131 -4.28 -12.84 3.84
N VAL A 132 -5.06 -12.12 4.64
CA VAL A 132 -6.05 -12.67 5.56
C VAL A 132 -7.41 -12.18 5.09
N VAL A 133 -8.44 -13.01 5.13
CA VAL A 133 -9.78 -12.62 4.68
C VAL A 133 -10.68 -12.32 5.87
N TYR A 134 -11.41 -11.21 5.80
CA TYR A 134 -12.53 -10.93 6.69
C TYR A 134 -13.82 -10.92 5.89
N LEU A 135 -14.62 -11.99 6.03
CA LEU A 135 -15.95 -12.11 5.44
C LEU A 135 -16.93 -11.31 6.31
N ASN A 136 -17.19 -10.08 5.88
CA ASN A 136 -17.95 -9.08 6.61
C ASN A 136 -19.45 -9.18 6.33
N LYS A 137 -20.27 -8.54 7.15
CA LYS A 137 -21.73 -8.44 7.01
C LYS A 137 -22.43 -9.80 7.05
N VAL A 138 -21.89 -10.77 7.78
CA VAL A 138 -22.52 -12.10 7.91
C VAL A 138 -23.89 -12.04 8.57
N ASP A 139 -24.16 -10.98 9.31
CA ASP A 139 -25.44 -10.68 9.92
C ASP A 139 -26.58 -10.35 8.93
N LEU A 140 -26.25 -10.12 7.66
CA LEU A 140 -27.21 -9.91 6.58
C LEU A 140 -27.51 -11.19 5.79
N VAL A 141 -26.90 -12.31 6.14
CA VAL A 141 -27.06 -13.59 5.45
C VAL A 141 -27.57 -14.63 6.43
N ASP A 142 -28.82 -15.05 6.25
CA ASP A 142 -29.49 -16.03 7.12
C ASP A 142 -29.10 -17.47 6.80
N ASP A 143 -28.62 -17.73 5.58
CA ASP A 143 -28.29 -19.08 5.09
C ASP A 143 -26.80 -19.40 5.27
N PRO A 144 -26.45 -20.35 6.17
CA PRO A 144 -25.04 -20.74 6.35
C PRO A 144 -24.40 -21.34 5.09
N GLU A 145 -25.15 -22.01 4.22
CA GLU A 145 -24.62 -22.60 2.97
C GLU A 145 -24.17 -21.52 2.01
N LEU A 146 -24.84 -20.35 2.02
CA LEU A 146 -24.44 -19.20 1.23
C LEU A 146 -23.10 -18.61 1.73
N LEU A 147 -22.89 -18.58 3.06
CA LEU A 147 -21.61 -18.14 3.62
C LEU A 147 -20.46 -19.06 3.19
N ASP A 148 -20.70 -20.37 3.20
CA ASP A 148 -19.70 -21.36 2.75
C ASP A 148 -19.40 -21.22 1.25
N LEU A 149 -20.41 -20.93 0.43
CA LEU A 149 -20.24 -20.71 -1.00
C LEU A 149 -19.42 -19.45 -1.29
N VAL A 150 -19.71 -18.34 -0.61
CA VAL A 150 -18.96 -17.09 -0.78
C VAL A 150 -17.51 -17.25 -0.31
N GLU A 151 -17.28 -17.97 0.78
CA GLU A 151 -15.92 -18.28 1.23
C GLU A 151 -15.16 -19.09 0.18
N LEU A 152 -15.80 -20.11 -0.41
CA LEU A 152 -15.21 -20.93 -1.47
C LEU A 152 -14.82 -20.04 -2.69
N GLU A 153 -15.74 -19.18 -3.12
CA GLU A 153 -15.50 -18.26 -4.25
C GLU A 153 -14.32 -17.34 -3.98
N VAL A 154 -14.17 -16.82 -2.76
CA VAL A 154 -13.03 -15.99 -2.36
C VAL A 154 -11.73 -16.79 -2.38
N ARG A 155 -11.72 -18.04 -1.91
CA ARG A 155 -10.56 -18.92 -1.92
C ARG A 155 -10.12 -19.27 -3.34
N GLU A 156 -11.09 -19.60 -4.22
CA GLU A 156 -10.82 -19.87 -5.64
C GLU A 156 -10.22 -18.64 -6.32
N LEU A 157 -10.79 -17.45 -6.07
CA LEU A 157 -10.29 -16.19 -6.59
C LEU A 157 -8.85 -15.89 -6.13
N LEU A 158 -8.53 -16.10 -4.85
CA LEU A 158 -7.18 -15.91 -4.34
C LEU A 158 -6.19 -16.89 -4.97
N THR A 159 -6.61 -18.11 -5.23
CA THR A 159 -5.81 -19.15 -5.91
C THR A 159 -5.55 -18.76 -7.37
N GLU A 160 -6.55 -18.21 -8.07
CA GLU A 160 -6.42 -17.69 -9.44
C GLU A 160 -5.31 -16.63 -9.54
N TYR A 161 -5.19 -15.78 -8.52
CA TYR A 161 -4.14 -14.75 -8.43
C TYR A 161 -2.86 -15.22 -7.70
N GLU A 162 -2.62 -16.51 -7.65
CA GLU A 162 -1.41 -17.14 -7.10
C GLU A 162 -1.18 -16.89 -5.60
N PHE A 163 -2.22 -16.67 -4.82
CA PHE A 163 -2.16 -16.77 -3.37
C PHE A 163 -2.58 -18.19 -2.92
N PRO A 164 -2.10 -18.68 -1.76
CA PRO A 164 -2.45 -20.03 -1.28
C PRO A 164 -3.88 -20.07 -0.71
N GLY A 165 -4.90 -19.93 -1.56
CA GLY A 165 -6.30 -19.73 -1.17
C GLY A 165 -6.84 -20.74 -0.16
N ASP A 166 -6.42 -22.01 -0.23
CA ASP A 166 -6.86 -23.06 0.70
C ASP A 166 -6.31 -22.84 2.13
N ASP A 167 -5.09 -22.29 2.26
CA ASP A 167 -4.40 -22.13 3.54
C ASP A 167 -4.64 -20.76 4.19
N ILE A 168 -5.28 -19.82 3.47
CA ILE A 168 -5.53 -18.46 3.95
C ILE A 168 -6.59 -18.47 5.05
N PRO A 169 -6.32 -17.83 6.21
CA PRO A 169 -7.33 -17.63 7.25
C PRO A 169 -8.50 -16.81 6.74
N VAL A 170 -9.72 -17.32 6.94
CA VAL A 170 -10.98 -16.61 6.66
C VAL A 170 -11.74 -16.47 7.95
N ILE A 171 -11.96 -15.23 8.37
CA ILE A 171 -12.71 -14.90 9.57
C ILE A 171 -14.08 -14.35 9.16
N ARG A 172 -15.13 -14.84 9.77
CA ARG A 172 -16.52 -14.43 9.50
C ARG A 172 -17.00 -13.53 10.63
N GLY A 173 -17.59 -12.38 10.29
CA GLY A 173 -18.10 -11.47 11.31
C GLY A 173 -18.88 -10.29 10.75
N SER A 174 -19.36 -9.43 11.66
CA SER A 174 -19.97 -8.15 11.32
C SER A 174 -19.20 -7.01 11.98
N ALA A 175 -18.43 -6.29 11.17
CA ALA A 175 -17.63 -5.16 11.65
C ALA A 175 -18.51 -4.06 12.25
N LEU A 176 -19.71 -3.83 11.72
CA LEU A 176 -20.65 -2.84 12.24
C LEU A 176 -21.18 -3.25 13.62
N LYS A 177 -21.65 -4.49 13.76
CA LYS A 177 -22.13 -4.99 15.05
C LYS A 177 -21.01 -5.04 16.08
N ALA A 178 -19.80 -5.43 15.69
CA ALA A 178 -18.63 -5.35 16.56
C ALA A 178 -18.35 -3.90 16.99
N LEU A 179 -18.41 -2.95 16.05
CA LEU A 179 -18.22 -1.53 16.36
C LEU A 179 -19.28 -0.98 17.31
N GLU A 180 -20.53 -1.37 17.15
CA GLU A 180 -21.66 -0.92 18.00
C GLU A 180 -21.70 -1.63 19.35
N SER A 181 -21.18 -2.85 19.45
CA SER A 181 -21.23 -3.67 20.67
C SER A 181 -20.37 -3.08 21.79
N GLU A 182 -20.97 -3.06 23.00
CA GLU A 182 -20.24 -2.82 24.25
C GLU A 182 -19.92 -4.12 25.00
N ASP A 183 -20.54 -5.24 24.59
CA ASP A 183 -20.28 -6.57 25.14
C ASP A 183 -19.03 -7.18 24.52
N SER A 184 -17.98 -7.34 25.35
CA SER A 184 -16.71 -7.92 24.94
C SER A 184 -16.77 -9.41 24.59
N ASP A 185 -17.83 -10.09 25.00
CA ASP A 185 -18.02 -11.54 24.81
C ASP A 185 -18.97 -11.85 23.65
N SER A 186 -19.53 -10.85 22.97
CA SER A 186 -20.35 -11.06 21.78
C SER A 186 -19.55 -11.72 20.66
N GLU A 187 -20.22 -12.55 19.85
CA GLU A 187 -19.58 -13.24 18.71
C GLU A 187 -18.97 -12.25 17.70
N ASP A 188 -19.64 -11.10 17.48
CA ASP A 188 -19.13 -10.07 16.58
C ASP A 188 -17.81 -9.48 17.09
N VAL A 189 -17.67 -9.25 18.40
CA VAL A 189 -16.41 -8.78 19.00
C VAL A 189 -15.35 -9.87 18.99
N LYS A 190 -15.71 -11.13 19.19
CA LYS A 190 -14.79 -12.26 19.09
C LYS A 190 -14.17 -12.34 17.70
N SER A 191 -14.95 -12.09 16.64
CA SER A 191 -14.44 -12.10 15.27
C SER A 191 -13.30 -11.08 15.05
N ILE A 192 -13.32 -9.93 15.76
CA ILE A 192 -12.21 -8.95 15.72
C ILE A 192 -10.97 -9.52 16.38
N TRP A 193 -11.09 -10.24 17.50
CA TRP A 193 -9.96 -10.89 18.17
C TRP A 193 -9.41 -12.05 17.36
N GLU A 194 -10.25 -12.83 16.69
CA GLU A 194 -9.86 -13.91 15.78
C GLU A 194 -9.09 -13.35 14.56
N LEU A 195 -9.56 -12.22 14.01
CA LEU A 195 -8.85 -11.53 12.95
C LEU A 195 -7.46 -11.07 13.39
N LEU A 196 -7.35 -10.44 14.56
CA LEU A 196 -6.07 -9.97 15.09
C LEU A 196 -5.12 -11.15 15.38
N ASP A 197 -5.65 -12.26 15.91
CA ASP A 197 -4.85 -13.47 16.15
C ASP A 197 -4.41 -14.12 14.83
N ALA A 198 -5.27 -14.13 13.81
CA ALA A 198 -4.90 -14.60 12.47
C ALA A 198 -3.78 -13.73 11.86
N ILE A 199 -3.88 -12.40 11.95
CA ILE A 199 -2.83 -11.49 11.48
C ILE A 199 -1.51 -11.73 12.24
N ASP A 200 -1.58 -11.86 13.57
CA ASP A 200 -0.42 -12.10 14.44
C ASP A 200 0.31 -13.42 14.14
N ASN A 201 -0.42 -14.48 13.76
CA ASN A 201 0.13 -15.82 13.59
C ASN A 201 0.41 -16.19 12.12
N TYR A 202 -0.39 -15.71 11.18
CA TYR A 202 -0.27 -16.08 9.76
C TYR A 202 0.74 -15.20 9.00
N ILE A 203 0.82 -13.91 9.33
CA ILE A 203 1.81 -13.02 8.68
C ILE A 203 3.12 -13.12 9.48
N PRO A 204 4.22 -13.62 8.90
CA PRO A 204 5.51 -13.69 9.61
C PRO A 204 6.10 -12.29 9.84
N GLU A 205 7.08 -12.20 10.74
CA GLU A 205 7.89 -10.99 10.87
C GLU A 205 8.72 -10.79 9.59
N PRO A 206 8.59 -9.66 8.91
CA PRO A 206 9.29 -9.44 7.65
C PRO A 206 10.78 -9.18 7.88
N GLU A 207 11.60 -9.74 7.00
CA GLU A 207 13.02 -9.40 6.96
C GLU A 207 13.19 -7.94 6.50
N ARG A 208 14.06 -7.20 7.17
CA ARG A 208 14.30 -5.77 6.89
C ARG A 208 15.75 -5.54 6.46
N ASP A 209 15.92 -4.92 5.32
CA ASP A 209 17.23 -4.53 4.78
C ASP A 209 17.84 -3.34 5.55
N LEU A 210 18.24 -3.54 6.80
CA LEU A 210 18.77 -2.46 7.66
C LEU A 210 20.19 -2.04 7.28
N ASP A 211 20.99 -2.94 6.70
CA ASP A 211 22.40 -2.71 6.37
C ASP A 211 22.60 -2.02 5.02
N LYS A 212 21.55 -1.93 4.18
CA LYS A 212 21.61 -1.22 2.90
C LYS A 212 21.57 0.30 3.10
N PRO A 213 22.06 1.08 2.12
CA PRO A 213 21.90 2.53 2.15
C PRO A 213 20.44 2.94 2.27
N PHE A 214 20.16 3.95 3.12
CA PHE A 214 18.80 4.45 3.34
C PHE A 214 18.13 4.89 2.04
N LEU A 215 16.88 4.49 1.89
CA LEU A 215 15.99 4.92 0.82
C LEU A 215 14.54 4.92 1.30
N MET A 216 13.84 6.03 1.07
CA MET A 216 12.42 6.21 1.39
C MET A 216 11.71 6.93 0.22
N PRO A 217 10.77 6.29 -0.48
CA PRO A 217 9.90 6.97 -1.43
C PRO A 217 9.04 8.02 -0.72
N VAL A 218 8.87 9.19 -1.35
CA VAL A 218 8.01 10.24 -0.85
C VAL A 218 6.55 9.92 -1.20
N GLY A 219 5.74 9.64 -0.19
CA GLY A 219 4.29 9.44 -0.30
C GLY A 219 3.51 10.74 -0.26
N ASP A 220 3.80 11.59 0.75
CA ASP A 220 3.18 12.89 0.92
C ASP A 220 4.16 13.96 1.42
N VAL A 221 3.78 15.23 1.21
CA VAL A 221 4.58 16.39 1.61
C VAL A 221 3.72 17.38 2.38
N PHE A 222 4.13 17.68 3.61
CA PHE A 222 3.44 18.59 4.50
C PHE A 222 4.31 19.79 4.87
N SER A 223 3.68 20.94 5.08
CA SER A 223 4.32 22.09 5.69
C SER A 223 3.81 22.26 7.12
N ILE A 224 4.70 22.20 8.09
CA ILE A 224 4.34 22.36 9.51
C ILE A 224 4.85 23.73 9.98
N SER A 225 3.92 24.58 10.41
CA SER A 225 4.25 25.91 10.92
C SER A 225 5.29 25.83 12.07
N GLY A 226 6.38 26.58 11.92
CA GLY A 226 7.49 26.63 12.88
C GLY A 226 8.45 25.43 12.84
N ARG A 227 8.23 24.43 11.97
CA ARG A 227 9.09 23.23 11.87
C ARG A 227 9.65 22.98 10.47
N GLY A 228 9.00 23.51 9.43
CA GLY A 228 9.44 23.35 8.04
C GLY A 228 8.67 22.27 7.27
N THR A 229 9.31 21.75 6.24
CA THR A 229 8.75 20.70 5.37
C THR A 229 9.00 19.33 5.95
N VAL A 230 7.95 18.52 5.97
CA VAL A 230 7.98 17.11 6.37
C VAL A 230 7.56 16.28 5.17
N VAL A 231 8.35 15.30 4.82
CA VAL A 231 8.02 14.28 3.83
C VAL A 231 7.70 12.98 4.54
N THR A 232 6.66 12.29 4.11
CA THR A 232 6.27 11.00 4.69
C THR A 232 6.41 9.88 3.68
N GLY A 233 6.68 8.69 4.18
CA GLY A 233 6.78 7.48 3.38
C GLY A 233 7.26 6.29 4.19
N LYS A 234 7.10 5.10 3.62
CA LYS A 234 7.69 3.88 4.16
C LYS A 234 9.18 3.83 3.79
N VAL A 235 10.01 3.52 4.76
CA VAL A 235 11.43 3.27 4.51
C VAL A 235 11.57 1.92 3.79
N ASP A 236 12.02 1.94 2.53
CA ASP A 236 12.23 0.72 1.75
C ASP A 236 13.42 -0.07 2.31
N ARG A 237 14.51 0.62 2.63
CA ARG A 237 15.74 0.01 3.14
C ARG A 237 16.59 0.98 3.95
N GLY A 238 17.48 0.43 4.76
CA GLY A 238 18.45 1.19 5.56
C GLY A 238 17.87 1.86 6.78
N ILE A 239 18.64 2.78 7.33
CA ILE A 239 18.33 3.54 8.55
C ILE A 239 18.64 5.01 8.27
N ILE A 240 17.80 5.91 8.78
CA ILE A 240 18.01 7.36 8.81
C ILE A 240 18.03 7.87 10.23
N LYS A 241 19.00 8.72 10.56
CA LYS A 241 19.11 9.37 11.87
C LYS A 241 18.95 10.88 11.76
N THR A 242 18.48 11.48 12.84
CA THR A 242 18.48 12.94 12.95
C THR A 242 19.90 13.48 12.84
N GLY A 243 20.08 14.50 12.00
CA GLY A 243 21.38 15.13 11.71
C GLY A 243 22.08 14.59 10.46
N GLU A 244 21.64 13.49 9.87
CA GLU A 244 22.24 12.94 8.66
C GLU A 244 21.88 13.74 7.41
N GLU A 245 22.82 13.81 6.48
CA GLU A 245 22.64 14.36 5.16
C GLU A 245 21.87 13.37 4.29
N VAL A 246 20.91 13.90 3.54
CA VAL A 246 20.07 13.14 2.61
C VAL A 246 20.00 13.86 1.27
N GLU A 247 19.69 13.10 0.24
CA GLU A 247 19.52 13.56 -1.13
C GLU A 247 18.08 13.34 -1.57
N ILE A 248 17.49 14.35 -2.22
CA ILE A 248 16.15 14.25 -2.83
C ILE A 248 16.35 13.99 -4.32
N VAL A 249 15.87 12.83 -4.80
CA VAL A 249 16.18 12.32 -6.13
C VAL A 249 14.91 12.02 -6.92
N GLY A 250 14.94 12.34 -8.21
CA GLY A 250 13.86 12.07 -9.19
C GLY A 250 12.97 13.28 -9.46
N ILE A 251 12.26 13.25 -10.57
CA ILE A 251 11.31 14.25 -11.08
C ILE A 251 11.97 15.61 -11.36
N ARG A 252 12.65 16.17 -10.37
CA ARG A 252 13.35 17.47 -10.39
C ARG A 252 14.85 17.28 -10.26
N PRO A 253 15.65 18.36 -10.49
CA PRO A 253 17.07 18.29 -10.22
C PRO A 253 17.36 17.84 -8.80
N THR A 254 18.26 16.89 -8.66
CA THR A 254 18.69 16.34 -7.38
C THR A 254 19.35 17.41 -6.51
N PHE A 255 19.04 17.40 -5.22
CA PHE A 255 19.66 18.31 -4.25
C PHE A 255 19.83 17.65 -2.87
N ASN A 256 20.80 18.14 -2.12
CA ASN A 256 21.09 17.67 -0.77
C ASN A 256 20.42 18.53 0.29
N THR A 257 20.02 17.90 1.37
CA THR A 257 19.52 18.54 2.57
C THR A 257 19.87 17.71 3.81
N VAL A 258 19.38 18.09 4.97
CA VAL A 258 19.65 17.40 6.24
C VAL A 258 18.32 16.98 6.89
N CYS A 259 18.26 15.75 7.34
CA CYS A 259 17.19 15.26 8.21
C CYS A 259 17.32 15.92 9.58
N THR A 260 16.38 16.80 9.94
CA THR A 260 16.39 17.49 11.26
C THR A 260 15.54 16.80 12.31
N GLY A 261 14.80 15.78 11.93
CA GLY A 261 13.99 14.98 12.85
C GLY A 261 13.26 13.86 12.12
N VAL A 262 12.98 12.81 12.85
CA VAL A 262 12.20 11.65 12.40
C VAL A 262 10.99 11.49 13.31
N GLU A 263 9.83 11.23 12.74
CA GLU A 263 8.58 11.07 13.48
C GLU A 263 7.79 9.88 12.92
N MET A 264 7.06 9.19 13.78
CA MET A 264 6.08 8.17 13.44
C MET A 264 4.87 8.32 14.35
N PHE A 265 3.65 8.36 13.80
CA PHE A 265 2.40 8.57 14.55
C PHE A 265 2.46 9.76 15.52
N ARG A 266 3.00 10.89 15.05
CA ARG A 266 3.19 12.14 15.85
C ARG A 266 4.14 12.00 17.05
N LYS A 267 4.85 10.89 17.20
CA LYS A 267 5.89 10.64 18.19
C LYS A 267 7.27 10.85 17.55
N THR A 268 8.25 11.32 18.30
CA THR A 268 9.62 11.50 17.80
C THR A 268 10.40 10.21 17.90
N LEU A 269 11.28 9.96 16.90
CA LEU A 269 12.24 8.87 16.89
C LEU A 269 13.66 9.43 16.82
N ASP A 270 14.63 8.68 17.36
CA ASP A 270 16.05 8.97 17.16
C ASP A 270 16.51 8.59 15.75
N GLU A 271 15.91 7.54 15.21
CA GLU A 271 16.16 7.02 13.86
C GLU A 271 14.90 6.38 13.26
N GLY A 272 14.79 6.38 11.93
CA GLY A 272 13.80 5.61 11.15
C GLY A 272 14.46 4.41 10.49
N ARG A 273 13.79 3.27 10.47
CA ARG A 273 14.31 1.99 9.99
C ARG A 273 13.50 1.43 8.84
N ALA A 274 14.13 0.60 8.02
CA ALA A 274 13.44 -0.14 6.95
C ALA A 274 12.15 -0.79 7.47
N GLY A 275 11.07 -0.61 6.71
CA GLY A 275 9.73 -1.08 7.03
C GLY A 275 8.86 -0.11 7.83
N GLU A 276 9.42 0.93 8.44
CA GLU A 276 8.65 1.92 9.20
C GLU A 276 8.08 3.00 8.26
N ASP A 277 6.83 3.40 8.50
CA ASP A 277 6.22 4.56 7.84
C ASP A 277 6.49 5.81 8.68
N ILE A 278 7.36 6.67 8.19
CA ILE A 278 7.90 7.79 8.95
C ILE A 278 7.70 9.14 8.25
N GLY A 279 7.71 10.20 9.05
CA GLY A 279 7.87 11.57 8.59
C GLY A 279 9.31 12.04 8.83
N VAL A 280 9.97 12.51 7.77
CA VAL A 280 11.32 13.08 7.81
C VAL A 280 11.22 14.60 7.68
N LEU A 281 11.74 15.33 8.67
CA LEU A 281 11.82 16.78 8.64
C LEU A 281 13.06 17.20 7.88
N LEU A 282 12.89 18.05 6.87
CA LEU A 282 13.96 18.51 5.98
C LEU A 282 14.37 19.95 6.29
N ARG A 283 15.70 20.20 6.34
CA ARG A 283 16.26 21.53 6.63
C ARG A 283 16.18 22.44 5.41
N GLY A 284 15.53 23.61 5.59
CA GLY A 284 15.58 24.68 4.58
C GLY A 284 14.90 24.38 3.26
N VAL A 285 14.08 23.32 3.20
CA VAL A 285 13.35 22.89 2.02
C VAL A 285 11.93 23.44 2.09
N LYS A 286 11.44 24.05 1.01
CA LYS A 286 10.05 24.47 0.89
C LYS A 286 9.19 23.31 0.40
N ARG A 287 7.88 23.38 0.69
CA ARG A 287 6.93 22.33 0.30
C ARG A 287 6.87 22.11 -1.22
N ASP A 288 7.02 23.16 -2.01
CA ASP A 288 6.98 23.15 -3.47
C ASP A 288 8.29 22.69 -4.14
N GLU A 289 9.34 22.45 -3.35
CA GLU A 289 10.62 21.92 -3.83
C GLU A 289 10.67 20.38 -3.80
N VAL A 290 9.76 19.74 -3.06
CA VAL A 290 9.64 18.28 -2.97
C VAL A 290 8.23 17.87 -3.34
N GLU A 291 8.10 16.74 -4.04
CA GLU A 291 6.82 16.19 -4.44
C GLU A 291 6.77 14.66 -4.34
N ARG A 292 5.55 14.13 -4.28
CA ARG A 292 5.30 12.69 -4.33
C ARG A 292 5.97 12.08 -5.55
N GLY A 293 6.60 10.92 -5.36
CA GLY A 293 7.30 10.20 -6.42
C GLY A 293 8.81 10.41 -6.45
N GLN A 294 9.31 11.45 -5.77
CA GLN A 294 10.74 11.54 -5.48
C GLN A 294 11.11 10.53 -4.38
N VAL A 295 12.41 10.33 -4.18
CA VAL A 295 12.90 9.54 -3.04
C VAL A 295 13.82 10.39 -2.17
N VAL A 296 13.79 10.11 -0.86
CA VAL A 296 14.81 10.56 0.09
C VAL A 296 15.80 9.42 0.25
N ALA A 297 17.05 9.66 -0.06
CA ALA A 297 18.07 8.63 -0.06
C ALA A 297 19.38 9.10 0.61
N LYS A 298 20.23 8.15 0.96
CA LYS A 298 21.61 8.45 1.33
C LYS A 298 22.32 9.03 0.10
N PRO A 299 23.07 10.14 0.23
CA PRO A 299 23.69 10.81 -0.90
C PRO A 299 24.53 9.87 -1.80
N GLY A 300 24.33 9.98 -3.12
CA GLY A 300 25.06 9.22 -4.13
C GLY A 300 24.72 7.73 -4.24
N THR A 301 23.62 7.27 -3.64
CA THR A 301 23.25 5.83 -3.65
C THR A 301 22.18 5.46 -4.67
N ILE A 302 21.51 6.42 -5.25
CA ILE A 302 20.55 6.25 -6.33
C ILE A 302 20.56 7.48 -7.24
N THR A 303 20.28 7.29 -8.52
CA THR A 303 20.28 8.35 -9.54
C THR A 303 18.94 8.41 -10.29
N PRO A 304 18.57 9.58 -10.83
CA PRO A 304 17.38 9.69 -11.65
C PRO A 304 17.66 9.27 -13.08
N HIS A 305 16.74 8.53 -13.70
CA HIS A 305 16.86 8.00 -15.05
C HIS A 305 15.58 8.17 -15.84
N THR A 306 15.72 8.29 -17.17
CA THR A 306 14.59 8.41 -18.10
C THR A 306 14.51 7.22 -19.05
N LYS A 307 15.59 6.48 -19.26
CA LYS A 307 15.65 5.43 -20.27
C LYS A 307 16.16 4.11 -19.71
N PHE A 308 15.43 3.04 -19.96
CA PHE A 308 15.74 1.71 -19.43
C PHE A 308 15.19 0.60 -20.32
N LYS A 309 15.72 -0.61 -20.16
CA LYS A 309 15.11 -1.86 -20.64
C LYS A 309 14.33 -2.51 -19.52
N ALA A 310 13.27 -3.19 -19.87
CA ALA A 310 12.44 -3.91 -18.93
C ALA A 310 11.94 -5.23 -19.48
N GLN A 311 11.81 -6.23 -18.60
CA GLN A 311 11.00 -7.43 -18.84
C GLN A 311 9.58 -7.11 -18.39
N VAL A 312 8.61 -7.32 -19.26
CA VAL A 312 7.22 -6.94 -19.03
C VAL A 312 6.30 -8.12 -19.36
N TYR A 313 5.39 -8.41 -18.44
CA TYR A 313 4.23 -9.26 -18.68
C TYR A 313 3.01 -8.40 -18.96
N VAL A 314 2.32 -8.71 -20.05
CA VAL A 314 1.10 -7.99 -20.46
C VAL A 314 -0.11 -8.80 -20.04
N LEU A 315 -0.93 -8.21 -19.16
CA LEU A 315 -2.11 -8.88 -18.60
C LEU A 315 -3.12 -9.24 -19.70
N THR A 316 -3.69 -10.43 -19.59
CA THR A 316 -4.78 -10.90 -20.44
C THR A 316 -6.09 -10.15 -20.14
N LYS A 317 -7.10 -10.35 -21.00
CA LYS A 317 -8.44 -9.80 -20.77
C LYS A 317 -9.09 -10.41 -19.51
N GLU A 318 -8.88 -11.70 -19.28
CA GLU A 318 -9.37 -12.46 -18.13
C GLU A 318 -8.78 -11.91 -16.81
N GLU A 319 -7.53 -11.48 -16.85
CA GLU A 319 -6.83 -10.82 -15.73
C GLU A 319 -7.20 -9.32 -15.59
N GLY A 320 -8.20 -8.83 -16.33
CA GLY A 320 -8.62 -7.44 -16.31
C GLY A 320 -7.76 -6.51 -17.18
N GLY A 321 -6.80 -7.04 -17.92
CA GLY A 321 -5.88 -6.32 -18.78
C GLY A 321 -6.45 -5.91 -20.13
N ARG A 322 -5.59 -5.94 -21.16
CA ARG A 322 -5.93 -5.57 -22.54
C ARG A 322 -6.61 -6.74 -23.27
N HIS A 323 -7.37 -6.38 -24.30
CA HIS A 323 -7.93 -7.34 -25.26
C HIS A 323 -7.38 -7.12 -26.70
N THR A 324 -6.51 -6.12 -26.87
CA THR A 324 -5.90 -5.80 -28.16
C THR A 324 -4.39 -5.71 -28.01
N PRO A 325 -3.62 -6.07 -29.07
CA PRO A 325 -2.18 -5.88 -29.07
C PRO A 325 -1.78 -4.41 -28.99
N PHE A 326 -0.50 -4.18 -28.67
CA PHE A 326 0.11 -2.88 -28.86
C PHE A 326 1.40 -2.99 -29.69
N PHE A 327 1.86 -1.86 -30.20
CA PHE A 327 2.99 -1.73 -31.13
C PHE A 327 4.04 -0.80 -30.54
N SER A 328 5.22 -0.75 -31.15
CA SER A 328 6.23 0.25 -30.83
C SER A 328 5.65 1.66 -30.89
N GLY A 329 6.01 2.51 -29.93
CA GLY A 329 5.44 3.84 -29.75
C GLY A 329 4.21 3.86 -28.82
N TYR A 330 3.86 2.74 -28.19
CA TYR A 330 2.82 2.68 -27.17
C TYR A 330 3.15 3.61 -25.99
N ARG A 331 2.15 4.38 -25.53
CA ARG A 331 2.33 5.44 -24.52
C ARG A 331 1.42 5.28 -23.32
N PRO A 332 1.68 4.30 -22.44
CA PRO A 332 0.96 4.13 -21.20
C PRO A 332 1.54 4.99 -20.06
N GLN A 333 0.96 4.83 -18.88
CA GLN A 333 1.53 5.30 -17.62
C GLN A 333 2.30 4.17 -16.94
N PHE A 334 3.51 4.46 -16.52
CA PHE A 334 4.39 3.59 -15.77
C PHE A 334 4.38 4.00 -14.30
N TYR A 335 3.97 3.09 -13.43
CA TYR A 335 3.84 3.31 -12.00
C TYR A 335 5.08 2.78 -11.28
N PHE A 336 5.85 3.69 -10.71
CA PHE A 336 7.01 3.36 -9.90
C PHE A 336 6.81 3.84 -8.47
N ARG A 337 6.95 2.96 -7.48
CA ARG A 337 6.80 3.31 -6.06
C ARG A 337 5.52 4.12 -5.79
N THR A 338 5.64 5.43 -5.62
CA THR A 338 4.53 6.32 -5.25
C THR A 338 4.04 7.22 -6.38
N THR A 339 4.58 7.10 -7.61
CA THR A 339 4.23 7.98 -8.74
C THR A 339 3.98 7.23 -10.03
N ASP A 340 3.28 7.89 -10.93
CA ASP A 340 3.10 7.48 -12.31
C ASP A 340 3.74 8.48 -13.27
N VAL A 341 4.39 7.95 -14.30
CA VAL A 341 5.03 8.75 -15.35
C VAL A 341 4.65 8.18 -16.71
N THR A 342 4.26 9.06 -17.64
CA THR A 342 4.05 8.66 -19.03
C THR A 342 5.39 8.29 -19.67
N GLY A 343 5.41 7.18 -20.39
CA GLY A 343 6.59 6.75 -21.14
C GLY A 343 6.21 6.21 -22.51
N VAL A 344 7.21 6.09 -23.39
CA VAL A 344 7.08 5.47 -24.71
C VAL A 344 7.75 4.12 -24.65
N ALA A 345 7.02 3.05 -24.96
CA ALA A 345 7.55 1.70 -25.10
C ALA A 345 8.00 1.45 -26.55
N THR A 346 9.22 1.01 -26.73
CA THR A 346 9.79 0.57 -28.00
C THR A 346 10.09 -0.92 -27.92
N LEU A 347 9.54 -1.69 -28.84
CA LEU A 347 9.74 -3.13 -28.91
C LEU A 347 11.12 -3.46 -29.48
N SER A 348 11.65 -4.60 -29.07
CA SER A 348 12.93 -5.11 -29.58
C SER A 348 12.86 -5.37 -31.09
N GLU A 349 14.01 -5.33 -31.77
CA GLU A 349 14.10 -5.58 -33.20
C GLU A 349 13.54 -6.98 -33.55
N GLY A 350 12.64 -7.02 -34.57
CA GLY A 350 11.95 -8.24 -34.99
C GLY A 350 10.61 -8.51 -34.26
N VAL A 351 10.25 -7.73 -33.23
CA VAL A 351 8.94 -7.80 -32.57
C VAL A 351 8.02 -6.73 -33.14
N GLU A 352 7.05 -7.14 -33.94
CA GLU A 352 6.11 -6.19 -34.56
C GLU A 352 5.02 -5.71 -33.59
N MET A 353 4.50 -6.63 -32.75
CA MET A 353 3.45 -6.35 -31.77
C MET A 353 3.59 -7.24 -30.55
N VAL A 354 2.92 -6.86 -29.47
CA VAL A 354 2.81 -7.62 -28.22
C VAL A 354 1.34 -7.89 -27.95
N MET A 355 1.03 -9.17 -27.68
CA MET A 355 -0.32 -9.62 -27.37
C MET A 355 -0.56 -9.65 -25.86
N PRO A 356 -1.81 -9.51 -25.41
CA PRO A 356 -2.16 -9.88 -24.03
C PRO A 356 -1.72 -11.31 -23.70
N GLY A 357 -1.08 -11.51 -22.55
CA GLY A 357 -0.48 -12.78 -22.13
C GLY A 357 1.01 -12.95 -22.49
N ASP A 358 1.58 -12.04 -23.27
CA ASP A 358 2.99 -12.13 -23.65
C ASP A 358 3.94 -11.63 -22.54
N ASN A 359 5.10 -12.28 -22.47
CA ASN A 359 6.29 -11.77 -21.82
C ASN A 359 7.21 -11.16 -22.86
N VAL A 360 7.60 -9.90 -22.70
CA VAL A 360 8.39 -9.18 -23.68
C VAL A 360 9.47 -8.32 -23.03
N GLU A 361 10.65 -8.27 -23.65
CA GLU A 361 11.64 -7.24 -23.37
C GLU A 361 11.35 -6.01 -24.24
N MET A 362 11.30 -4.85 -23.59
CA MET A 362 11.11 -3.58 -24.28
C MET A 362 12.02 -2.47 -23.73
N GLU A 363 12.30 -1.50 -24.55
CA GLU A 363 12.94 -0.25 -24.15
C GLU A 363 11.87 0.77 -23.80
N VAL A 364 12.03 1.47 -22.69
CA VAL A 364 11.10 2.51 -22.23
C VAL A 364 11.83 3.82 -22.08
N GLN A 365 11.22 4.87 -22.66
CA GLN A 365 11.65 6.25 -22.50
C GLN A 365 10.58 7.02 -21.73
N LEU A 366 10.87 7.43 -20.50
CA LEU A 366 9.98 8.26 -19.68
C LEU A 366 10.08 9.73 -20.07
N ILE A 367 8.98 10.47 -19.89
CA ILE A 367 8.95 11.92 -20.10
C ILE A 367 9.56 12.71 -18.94
N THR A 368 9.72 12.07 -17.77
CA THR A 368 10.23 12.68 -16.54
C THR A 368 11.19 11.71 -15.89
N PRO A 369 12.38 12.17 -15.40
CA PRO A 369 13.32 11.28 -14.73
C PRO A 369 12.77 10.83 -13.37
N ILE A 370 12.97 9.57 -13.04
CA ILE A 370 12.63 9.01 -11.74
C ILE A 370 13.86 8.37 -11.09
N ALA A 371 13.91 8.34 -9.78
CA ALA A 371 14.95 7.61 -9.05
C ALA A 371 14.79 6.11 -9.36
N MET A 372 15.80 5.53 -10.03
CA MET A 372 15.73 4.18 -10.59
C MET A 372 16.97 3.37 -10.26
N GLU A 373 16.78 2.07 -10.14
CA GLU A 373 17.82 1.05 -10.04
C GLU A 373 17.38 -0.20 -10.78
N GLU A 374 18.32 -1.05 -11.15
CA GLU A 374 17.99 -2.35 -11.74
C GLU A 374 17.17 -3.19 -10.75
N GLN A 375 16.32 -4.05 -11.26
CA GLN A 375 15.33 -4.84 -10.54
C GLN A 375 14.17 -4.03 -9.92
N LEU A 376 14.10 -2.71 -10.16
CA LEU A 376 12.93 -1.94 -9.76
C LEU A 376 11.69 -2.41 -10.53
N ARG A 377 10.63 -2.74 -9.80
CA ARG A 377 9.36 -3.17 -10.39
C ARG A 377 8.46 -1.99 -10.66
N PHE A 378 7.57 -2.18 -11.63
CA PHE A 378 6.57 -1.18 -12.00
C PHE A 378 5.31 -1.85 -12.56
N ALA A 379 4.20 -1.12 -12.49
CA ALA A 379 2.98 -1.48 -13.18
C ALA A 379 2.78 -0.58 -14.40
N ILE A 380 2.11 -1.11 -15.43
CA ILE A 380 1.72 -0.36 -16.64
C ILE A 380 0.20 -0.16 -16.59
N ARG A 381 -0.24 1.07 -16.77
CA ARG A 381 -1.67 1.42 -16.74
C ARG A 381 -2.10 2.20 -17.98
N GLU A 382 -3.31 1.93 -18.42
CA GLU A 382 -3.98 2.59 -19.52
C GLU A 382 -5.46 2.78 -19.21
N GLY A 383 -5.99 4.00 -19.40
CA GLY A 383 -7.42 4.27 -19.21
C GLY A 383 -7.97 3.87 -17.84
N GLY A 384 -7.16 3.99 -16.77
CA GLY A 384 -7.56 3.64 -15.41
C GLY A 384 -7.41 2.15 -15.05
N ARG A 385 -6.94 1.29 -15.97
CA ARG A 385 -6.74 -0.15 -15.77
C ARG A 385 -5.27 -0.50 -15.75
N THR A 386 -4.88 -1.48 -14.95
CA THR A 386 -3.56 -2.11 -15.02
C THR A 386 -3.57 -3.07 -16.21
N VAL A 387 -2.60 -2.89 -17.10
CA VAL A 387 -2.50 -3.66 -18.35
C VAL A 387 -1.21 -4.48 -18.45
N GLY A 388 -0.31 -4.31 -17.51
CA GLY A 388 0.93 -5.07 -17.43
C GLY A 388 1.72 -4.76 -16.18
N ALA A 389 2.72 -5.59 -15.92
CA ALA A 389 3.71 -5.42 -14.87
C ALA A 389 5.10 -5.72 -15.43
N GLY A 390 6.10 -5.04 -14.91
CA GLY A 390 7.45 -5.23 -15.39
C GLY A 390 8.51 -4.99 -14.33
N VAL A 391 9.73 -5.35 -14.70
CA VAL A 391 10.93 -5.11 -13.90
C VAL A 391 12.01 -4.47 -14.75
N VAL A 392 12.70 -3.47 -14.23
CA VAL A 392 13.84 -2.82 -14.89
C VAL A 392 14.99 -3.83 -14.98
N SER A 393 15.36 -4.22 -16.19
CA SER A 393 16.44 -5.17 -16.42
C SER A 393 17.79 -4.48 -16.63
N GLN A 394 17.77 -3.28 -17.20
CA GLN A 394 18.99 -2.50 -17.47
C GLN A 394 18.66 -1.01 -17.56
N ILE A 395 19.47 -0.17 -16.95
CA ILE A 395 19.41 1.29 -17.09
C ILE A 395 20.25 1.72 -18.29
N LEU A 396 19.71 2.60 -19.14
CA LEU A 396 20.34 3.08 -20.36
C LEU A 396 20.75 4.56 -20.27
N GLU A 397 19.91 5.42 -19.65
CA GLU A 397 20.16 6.85 -19.47
C GLU A 397 19.43 7.41 -18.24
#